data_104f112154f4c94676cea834e94f99a4
#
_entry.id   104f112154f4c94676cea834e94f99a4
#
_cell.length_a   1.000
_cell.length_b   1.000
_cell.length_c   1.000
_cell.angle_alpha   90.00
_cell.angle_beta   90.00
_cell.angle_gamma   90.00
#
_symmetry.space_group_name_H-M   'P 1'
#
loop_
_entity.id
_entity.type
_entity.pdbx_description
1 polymer ?
#
loop_
_entity_poly.entity_id
_entity_poly.type
_entity_poly.pdbx_seq_one_letter_code
_entity_poly.pdbx_strand_id
1 'polypeptide(L)'
;TLSTLFSMFNLVVFSIVLLMYNAGVFYIFSIASILYVVWIKFFLKYRRTLDYKRFAVASKENSSTMQLIYGMQEIKLNNAEHLKRWEWENLQAGLFKLGFKYLSLSQYQQSGAFFLNEGKNILITFFTAKAVLEGQLTLGAMLAIQYIIGQLNGPVEQLIGFVQQAQDAKISLERINEIHQVENEEDAEKEYIRKLPVNTSIQIQNLSFTYTGAGNEPVLENINLQIPQGKVTALVGVSGSGK
;
A
#
# COMPACT_ATOMS: atom_id res chain seq x y z
N THR A 1 12.61 -12.29 7.35
CA THR A 1 13.60 -11.54 8.17
C THR A 1 14.91 -12.31 8.33
N LEU A 2 14.92 -13.55 8.88
CA LEU A 2 16.16 -14.34 9.05
C LEU A 2 16.79 -14.68 7.69
N SER A 3 15.98 -15.10 6.72
CA SER A 3 16.43 -15.37 5.35
C SER A 3 17.07 -14.15 4.68
N THR A 4 16.53 -12.96 4.93
CA THR A 4 17.05 -11.71 4.36
C THR A 4 18.40 -11.35 4.97
N LEU A 5 18.57 -11.55 6.28
CA LEU A 5 19.87 -11.35 6.95
C LEU A 5 20.94 -12.31 6.40
N PHE A 6 20.57 -13.59 6.24
CA PHE A 6 21.46 -14.59 5.65
C PHE A 6 21.85 -14.24 4.21
N SER A 7 20.90 -13.73 3.42
CA SER A 7 21.16 -13.28 2.05
C SER A 7 22.06 -12.05 1.99
N MET A 8 21.91 -11.10 2.92
CA MET A 8 22.83 -9.97 3.05
C MET A 8 24.24 -10.43 3.37
N PHE A 9 24.37 -11.38 4.28
CA PHE A 9 25.67 -11.95 4.60
C PHE A 9 26.31 -12.64 3.38
N ASN A 10 25.55 -13.48 2.69
CA ASN A 10 26.00 -14.14 1.46
C ASN A 10 26.41 -13.13 0.37
N LEU A 11 25.63 -12.06 0.20
CA LEU A 11 25.95 -11.00 -0.77
C LEU A 11 27.31 -10.36 -0.46
N VAL A 12 27.58 -10.05 0.80
CA VAL A 12 28.87 -9.46 1.21
C VAL A 12 30.02 -10.45 0.98
N VAL A 13 29.87 -11.70 1.43
CA VAL A 13 30.92 -12.72 1.30
C VAL A 13 31.23 -12.98 -0.17
N PHE A 14 30.23 -13.27 -0.99
CA PHE A 14 30.46 -13.55 -2.42
C PHE A 14 30.96 -12.32 -3.19
N SER A 15 30.57 -11.10 -2.79
CA SER A 15 31.10 -9.87 -3.37
C SER A 15 32.59 -9.69 -3.09
N ILE A 16 33.05 -10.01 -1.86
CA ILE A 16 34.47 -9.98 -1.49
C ILE A 16 35.23 -11.03 -2.29
N VAL A 17 34.71 -12.25 -2.37
CA VAL A 17 35.33 -13.33 -3.15
C VAL A 17 35.43 -12.94 -4.63
N LEU A 18 34.36 -12.35 -5.21
CA LEU A 18 34.38 -11.89 -6.61
C LEU A 18 35.42 -10.81 -6.84
N LEU A 19 35.59 -9.88 -5.89
CA LEU A 19 36.61 -8.84 -5.95
C LEU A 19 38.03 -9.43 -5.94
N MET A 20 38.26 -10.48 -5.15
CA MET A 20 39.56 -11.16 -5.09
C MET A 20 39.89 -11.94 -6.38
N TYR A 21 38.86 -12.47 -7.08
CA TYR A 21 39.07 -13.17 -8.36
C TYR A 21 39.35 -12.21 -9.51
N ASN A 22 38.52 -11.19 -9.68
CA ASN A 22 38.68 -10.18 -10.73
C ASN A 22 37.92 -8.88 -10.40
N ALA A 23 38.65 -7.80 -10.16
CA ALA A 23 38.07 -6.49 -9.83
C ALA A 23 37.21 -5.93 -10.98
N GLY A 24 37.60 -6.16 -12.25
CA GLY A 24 36.80 -5.70 -13.39
C GLY A 24 35.42 -6.33 -13.44
N VAL A 25 35.30 -7.62 -13.20
CA VAL A 25 34.04 -8.36 -13.12
C VAL A 25 33.19 -7.86 -11.95
N PHE A 26 33.83 -7.62 -10.79
CA PHE A 26 33.15 -7.05 -9.63
C PHE A 26 32.53 -5.68 -9.91
N TYR A 27 33.23 -4.78 -10.61
CA TYR A 27 32.69 -3.48 -10.98
C TYR A 27 31.51 -3.61 -11.95
N ILE A 28 31.59 -4.48 -12.95
CA ILE A 28 30.48 -4.73 -13.90
C ILE A 28 29.26 -5.24 -13.11
N PHE A 29 29.45 -6.21 -12.22
CA PHE A 29 28.38 -6.73 -11.37
C PHE A 29 27.74 -5.64 -10.49
N SER A 30 28.58 -4.83 -9.83
CA SER A 30 28.14 -3.78 -8.91
C SER A 30 27.34 -2.68 -9.63
N ILE A 31 27.83 -2.20 -10.78
CA ILE A 31 27.15 -1.19 -11.59
C ILE A 31 25.80 -1.73 -12.07
N ALA A 32 25.76 -2.94 -12.62
CA ALA A 32 24.52 -3.54 -13.08
C ALA A 32 23.53 -3.79 -11.95
N SER A 33 24.00 -4.19 -10.76
CA SER A 33 23.15 -4.36 -9.59
C SER A 33 22.56 -3.03 -9.09
N ILE A 34 23.34 -1.96 -9.12
CA ILE A 34 22.85 -0.61 -8.81
C ILE A 34 21.79 -0.17 -9.82
N LEU A 35 22.03 -0.36 -11.14
CA LEU A 35 21.05 -0.06 -12.18
C LEU A 35 19.76 -0.85 -11.99
N TYR A 36 19.87 -2.12 -11.62
CA TYR A 36 18.72 -2.97 -11.31
C TYR A 36 17.91 -2.43 -10.11
N VAL A 37 18.56 -2.03 -9.02
CA VAL A 37 17.90 -1.43 -7.85
C VAL A 37 17.23 -0.10 -8.22
N VAL A 38 17.89 0.75 -9.02
CA VAL A 38 17.31 2.03 -9.50
C VAL A 38 16.08 1.77 -10.37
N TRP A 39 16.14 0.78 -11.27
CA TRP A 39 15.00 0.34 -12.07
C TRP A 39 13.81 -0.05 -11.21
N ILE A 40 14.00 -0.89 -10.22
CA ILE A 40 12.94 -1.31 -9.29
C ILE A 40 12.36 -0.11 -8.53
N LYS A 41 13.21 0.79 -7.99
CA LYS A 41 12.77 2.01 -7.28
C LYS A 41 11.86 2.90 -8.13
N PHE A 42 12.12 3.01 -9.43
CA PHE A 42 11.29 3.79 -10.34
C PHE A 42 9.83 3.31 -10.34
N PHE A 43 9.61 2.01 -10.29
CA PHE A 43 8.27 1.43 -10.29
C PHE A 43 7.55 1.48 -8.93
N LEU A 44 8.28 1.57 -7.81
CA LEU A 44 7.69 1.59 -6.47
C LEU A 44 6.68 2.73 -6.28
N LYS A 45 6.95 3.91 -6.83
CA LYS A 45 6.04 5.06 -6.73
C LYS A 45 4.70 4.79 -7.44
N TYR A 46 4.75 4.24 -8.65
CA TYR A 46 3.54 3.91 -9.43
C TYR A 46 2.76 2.77 -8.77
N ARG A 47 3.44 1.76 -8.27
CA ARG A 47 2.86 0.66 -7.52
C ARG A 47 2.07 1.17 -6.31
N ARG A 48 2.68 2.01 -5.48
CA ARG A 48 2.03 2.63 -4.32
C ARG A 48 0.71 3.32 -4.69
N THR A 49 0.70 4.10 -5.75
CA THR A 49 -0.52 4.79 -6.21
C THR A 49 -1.62 3.83 -6.65
N LEU A 50 -1.26 2.73 -7.32
CA LEU A 50 -2.21 1.70 -7.71
C LEU A 50 -2.75 0.92 -6.51
N ASP A 51 -1.92 0.62 -5.52
CA ASP A 51 -2.30 -0.08 -4.30
C ASP A 51 -3.32 0.73 -3.49
N TYR A 52 -3.12 2.05 -3.33
CA TYR A 52 -4.12 2.92 -2.69
C TYR A 52 -5.45 2.93 -3.42
N LYS A 53 -5.44 3.05 -4.76
CA LYS A 53 -6.68 3.02 -5.57
C LYS A 53 -7.38 1.66 -5.47
N ARG A 54 -6.63 0.57 -5.56
CA ARG A 54 -7.16 -0.79 -5.44
C ARG A 54 -7.81 -1.02 -4.09
N PHE A 55 -7.15 -0.58 -3.02
CA PHE A 55 -7.70 -0.70 -1.68
C PHE A 55 -9.02 0.08 -1.53
N ALA A 56 -9.08 1.33 -2.01
CA ALA A 56 -10.30 2.14 -1.92
C ALA A 56 -11.48 1.49 -2.64
N VAL A 57 -11.24 0.89 -3.84
CA VAL A 57 -12.30 0.20 -4.58
C VAL A 57 -12.65 -1.14 -3.93
N ALA A 58 -11.67 -1.89 -3.41
CA ALA A 58 -11.89 -3.13 -2.70
C ALA A 58 -12.69 -2.94 -1.40
N SER A 59 -12.43 -1.84 -0.68
CA SER A 59 -13.22 -1.48 0.51
C SER A 59 -14.70 -1.21 0.16
N LYS A 60 -14.95 -0.47 -0.94
CA LYS A 60 -16.32 -0.23 -1.42
C LYS A 60 -17.01 -1.52 -1.87
N GLU A 61 -16.29 -2.38 -2.58
CA GLU A 61 -16.81 -3.67 -3.03
C GLU A 61 -17.17 -4.56 -1.84
N ASN A 62 -16.30 -4.66 -0.84
CA ASN A 62 -16.57 -5.43 0.37
C ASN A 62 -17.79 -4.89 1.12
N SER A 63 -17.91 -3.57 1.27
CA SER A 63 -19.08 -2.92 1.86
C SER A 63 -20.35 -3.22 1.06
N SER A 64 -20.30 -3.15 -0.27
CA SER A 64 -21.43 -3.47 -1.15
C SER A 64 -21.83 -4.94 -1.02
N THR A 65 -20.87 -5.86 -0.97
CA THR A 65 -21.12 -7.29 -0.77
C THR A 65 -21.81 -7.55 0.58
N MET A 66 -21.34 -6.90 1.66
CA MET A 66 -21.99 -7.00 2.97
C MET A 66 -23.41 -6.44 2.94
N GLN A 67 -23.65 -5.29 2.29
CA GLN A 67 -24.98 -4.72 2.12
C GLN A 67 -25.91 -5.65 1.33
N LEU A 68 -25.41 -6.33 0.29
CA LEU A 68 -26.18 -7.32 -0.47
C LEU A 68 -26.59 -8.50 0.40
N ILE A 69 -25.69 -9.01 1.25
CA ILE A 69 -25.95 -10.16 2.13
C ILE A 69 -26.97 -9.78 3.22
N TYR A 70 -26.72 -8.69 3.95
CA TYR A 70 -27.57 -8.28 5.07
C TYR A 70 -28.90 -7.67 4.62
N GLY A 71 -28.91 -6.96 3.49
CA GLY A 71 -30.09 -6.31 2.93
C GLY A 71 -30.88 -7.15 1.93
N MET A 72 -30.58 -8.46 1.77
CA MET A 72 -31.19 -9.28 0.74
C MET A 72 -32.72 -9.34 0.83
N GLN A 73 -33.28 -9.34 2.04
CA GLN A 73 -34.71 -9.32 2.25
C GLN A 73 -35.35 -8.04 1.71
N GLU A 74 -34.77 -6.88 2.04
CA GLU A 74 -35.24 -5.58 1.55
C GLU A 74 -35.08 -5.42 0.04
N ILE A 75 -33.96 -5.91 -0.50
CA ILE A 75 -33.70 -5.91 -1.94
C ILE A 75 -34.80 -6.69 -2.68
N LYS A 76 -35.16 -7.87 -2.18
CA LYS A 76 -36.23 -8.71 -2.77
C LYS A 76 -37.60 -8.10 -2.62
N LEU A 77 -37.92 -7.52 -1.46
CA LEU A 77 -39.23 -6.89 -1.24
C LEU A 77 -39.46 -5.67 -2.17
N ASN A 78 -38.38 -4.98 -2.51
CA ASN A 78 -38.43 -3.81 -3.40
C ASN A 78 -38.15 -4.14 -4.88
N ASN A 79 -37.96 -5.41 -5.26
CA ASN A 79 -37.56 -5.85 -6.61
C ASN A 79 -36.31 -5.10 -7.14
N ALA A 80 -35.36 -4.81 -6.24
CA ALA A 80 -34.17 -4.00 -6.56
C ALA A 80 -32.93 -4.83 -6.91
N GLU A 81 -33.05 -6.14 -7.18
CA GLU A 81 -31.95 -7.07 -7.43
C GLU A 81 -31.12 -6.63 -8.63
N HIS A 82 -31.75 -6.21 -9.71
CA HIS A 82 -31.02 -5.78 -10.91
C HIS A 82 -30.20 -4.52 -10.65
N LEU A 83 -30.75 -3.54 -9.95
CA LEU A 83 -30.05 -2.30 -9.61
C LEU A 83 -28.83 -2.58 -8.72
N LYS A 84 -29.01 -3.37 -7.68
CA LYS A 84 -27.94 -3.71 -6.74
C LYS A 84 -26.87 -4.60 -7.37
N ARG A 85 -27.24 -5.51 -8.25
CA ARG A 85 -26.32 -6.29 -9.04
C ARG A 85 -25.46 -5.41 -9.95
N TRP A 86 -26.05 -4.42 -10.64
CA TRP A 86 -25.34 -3.49 -11.51
C TRP A 86 -24.33 -2.62 -10.72
N GLU A 87 -24.70 -2.16 -9.55
CA GLU A 87 -23.80 -1.42 -8.66
C GLU A 87 -22.57 -2.28 -8.31
N TRP A 88 -22.79 -3.53 -7.91
CA TRP A 88 -21.72 -4.48 -7.58
C TRP A 88 -20.87 -4.84 -8.79
N GLU A 89 -21.46 -5.13 -9.95
CA GLU A 89 -20.74 -5.44 -11.19
C GLU A 89 -19.83 -4.27 -11.62
N ASN A 90 -20.25 -3.03 -11.45
CA ASN A 90 -19.41 -1.86 -11.74
C ASN A 90 -18.19 -1.78 -10.81
N LEU A 91 -18.32 -2.14 -9.54
CA LEU A 91 -17.20 -2.22 -8.62
C LEU A 91 -16.24 -3.33 -9.00
N GLN A 92 -16.74 -4.51 -9.39
CA GLN A 92 -15.95 -5.62 -9.89
C GLN A 92 -15.20 -5.25 -11.17
N ALA A 93 -15.85 -4.60 -12.12
CA ALA A 93 -15.21 -4.09 -13.33
C ALA A 93 -14.09 -3.07 -13.00
N GLY A 94 -14.30 -2.23 -11.98
CA GLY A 94 -13.29 -1.31 -11.46
C GLY A 94 -12.07 -2.04 -10.89
N LEU A 95 -12.29 -3.07 -10.06
CA LEU A 95 -11.24 -3.91 -9.50
C LEU A 95 -10.46 -4.66 -10.60
N PHE A 96 -11.18 -5.22 -11.58
CA PHE A 96 -10.55 -5.89 -12.72
C PHE A 96 -9.63 -4.94 -13.50
N LYS A 97 -10.09 -3.73 -13.83
CA LYS A 97 -9.27 -2.72 -14.52
C LYS A 97 -8.01 -2.34 -13.73
N LEU A 98 -8.13 -2.19 -12.42
CA LEU A 98 -6.99 -1.91 -11.55
C LEU A 98 -6.04 -3.11 -11.45
N GLY A 99 -6.58 -4.32 -11.35
CA GLY A 99 -5.81 -5.56 -11.37
C GLY A 99 -5.01 -5.72 -12.67
N PHE A 100 -5.62 -5.42 -13.82
CA PHE A 100 -4.94 -5.45 -15.10
C PHE A 100 -3.81 -4.41 -15.19
N LYS A 101 -4.04 -3.18 -14.72
CA LYS A 101 -2.99 -2.15 -14.66
C LYS A 101 -1.83 -2.56 -13.75
N TYR A 102 -2.14 -3.17 -12.61
CA TYR A 102 -1.13 -3.69 -11.70
C TYR A 102 -0.31 -4.81 -12.33
N LEU A 103 -0.98 -5.76 -13.01
CA LEU A 103 -0.32 -6.85 -13.73
C LEU A 103 0.60 -6.30 -14.83
N SER A 104 0.10 -5.38 -15.66
CA SER A 104 0.91 -4.73 -16.70
C SER A 104 2.15 -4.04 -16.13
N LEU A 105 1.99 -3.27 -15.05
CA LEU A 105 3.11 -2.60 -14.37
C LEU A 105 4.13 -3.62 -13.85
N SER A 106 3.66 -4.72 -13.25
CA SER A 106 4.51 -5.81 -12.75
C SER A 106 5.27 -6.49 -13.90
N GLN A 107 4.61 -6.75 -15.04
CA GLN A 107 5.24 -7.35 -16.22
C GLN A 107 6.32 -6.44 -16.81
N TYR A 108 6.06 -5.14 -16.97
CA TYR A 108 7.07 -4.19 -17.44
C TYR A 108 8.28 -4.12 -16.49
N GLN A 109 8.03 -4.10 -15.18
CA GLN A 109 9.08 -4.11 -14.17
C GLN A 109 9.92 -5.38 -14.26
N GLN A 110 9.29 -6.56 -14.34
CA GLN A 110 9.97 -7.84 -14.42
C GLN A 110 10.74 -8.02 -15.72
N SER A 111 10.16 -7.63 -16.86
CA SER A 111 10.84 -7.73 -18.16
C SER A 111 12.08 -6.87 -18.23
N GLY A 112 12.02 -5.63 -17.73
CA GLY A 112 13.21 -4.76 -17.68
C GLY A 112 14.25 -5.26 -16.68
N ALA A 113 13.83 -5.77 -15.53
CA ALA A 113 14.70 -6.39 -14.53
C ALA A 113 15.41 -7.63 -15.11
N PHE A 114 14.69 -8.50 -15.82
CA PHE A 114 15.24 -9.65 -16.52
C PHE A 114 16.27 -9.22 -17.57
N PHE A 115 15.94 -8.23 -18.40
CA PHE A 115 16.87 -7.72 -19.40
C PHE A 115 18.18 -7.20 -18.78
N LEU A 116 18.09 -6.44 -17.70
CA LEU A 116 19.29 -5.95 -16.97
C LEU A 116 20.10 -7.08 -16.37
N ASN A 117 19.44 -8.09 -15.79
CA ASN A 117 20.11 -9.22 -15.17
C ASN A 117 20.80 -10.11 -16.20
N GLU A 118 20.12 -10.49 -17.28
CA GLU A 118 20.70 -11.32 -18.33
C GLU A 118 21.73 -10.55 -19.16
N GLY A 119 21.52 -9.27 -19.41
CA GLY A 119 22.52 -8.41 -20.05
C GLY A 119 23.81 -8.36 -19.23
N LYS A 120 23.71 -8.23 -17.91
CA LYS A 120 24.87 -8.33 -17.00
C LYS A 120 25.59 -9.69 -17.14
N ASN A 121 24.83 -10.79 -17.12
CA ASN A 121 25.39 -12.13 -17.19
C ASN A 121 26.15 -12.34 -18.52
N ILE A 122 25.58 -11.88 -19.63
CA ILE A 122 26.19 -11.94 -20.97
C ILE A 122 27.49 -11.12 -20.98
N LEU A 123 27.47 -9.89 -20.48
CA LEU A 123 28.65 -9.03 -20.43
C LEU A 123 29.78 -9.67 -19.62
N ILE A 124 29.46 -10.20 -18.44
CA ILE A 124 30.45 -10.83 -17.57
C ILE A 124 31.02 -12.09 -18.24
N THR A 125 30.17 -12.91 -18.85
CA THR A 125 30.64 -14.11 -19.60
C THR A 125 31.58 -13.73 -20.73
N PHE A 126 31.23 -12.68 -21.49
CA PHE A 126 32.06 -12.19 -22.57
C PHE A 126 33.44 -11.70 -22.08
N PHE A 127 33.49 -10.87 -21.04
CA PHE A 127 34.75 -10.35 -20.51
C PHE A 127 35.59 -11.42 -19.85
N THR A 128 34.98 -12.37 -19.13
CA THR A 128 35.73 -13.49 -18.52
C THR A 128 36.27 -14.47 -19.58
N ALA A 129 35.50 -14.77 -20.64
CA ALA A 129 35.95 -15.60 -21.75
C ALA A 129 37.11 -14.91 -22.50
N LYS A 130 37.04 -13.62 -22.77
CA LYS A 130 38.12 -12.84 -23.37
C LYS A 130 39.37 -12.91 -22.50
N ALA A 131 39.27 -12.73 -21.18
CA ALA A 131 40.40 -12.79 -20.26
C ALA A 131 41.04 -14.19 -20.21
N VAL A 132 40.28 -15.26 -20.42
CA VAL A 132 40.79 -16.63 -20.56
C VAL A 132 41.60 -16.77 -21.86
N LEU A 133 41.07 -16.24 -22.99
CA LEU A 133 41.78 -16.30 -24.29
C LEU A 133 43.10 -15.49 -24.27
N GLU A 134 43.14 -14.40 -23.51
CA GLU A 134 44.34 -13.58 -23.31
C GLU A 134 45.30 -14.15 -22.26
N GLY A 135 44.97 -15.30 -21.66
CA GLY A 135 45.82 -15.97 -20.66
C GLY A 135 45.84 -15.29 -19.29
N GLN A 136 44.98 -14.30 -19.04
CA GLN A 136 44.88 -13.59 -17.77
C GLN A 136 44.07 -14.36 -16.72
N LEU A 137 43.16 -15.23 -17.15
CA LEU A 137 42.38 -16.11 -16.30
C LEU A 137 42.45 -17.56 -16.75
N THR A 138 42.33 -18.49 -15.81
CA THR A 138 42.13 -19.90 -16.14
C THR A 138 40.67 -20.21 -16.44
N LEU A 139 40.42 -21.29 -17.20
CA LEU A 139 39.04 -21.77 -17.44
C LEU A 139 38.33 -22.09 -16.12
N GLY A 140 39.03 -22.65 -15.14
CA GLY A 140 38.48 -22.91 -13.80
C GLY A 140 38.05 -21.63 -13.07
N ALA A 141 38.85 -20.56 -13.19
CA ALA A 141 38.47 -19.25 -12.61
C ALA A 141 37.24 -18.67 -13.29
N MET A 142 37.09 -18.79 -14.61
CA MET A 142 35.88 -18.39 -15.33
C MET A 142 34.65 -19.13 -14.81
N LEU A 143 34.70 -20.45 -14.66
CA LEU A 143 33.61 -21.27 -14.12
C LEU A 143 33.28 -20.88 -12.68
N ALA A 144 34.28 -20.61 -11.84
CA ALA A 144 34.10 -20.15 -10.48
C ALA A 144 33.38 -18.78 -10.43
N ILE A 145 33.75 -17.83 -11.28
CA ILE A 145 33.10 -16.53 -11.41
C ILE A 145 31.62 -16.70 -11.82
N GLN A 146 31.34 -17.57 -12.82
CA GLN A 146 29.96 -17.84 -13.24
C GLN A 146 29.14 -18.42 -12.09
N TYR A 147 29.67 -19.34 -11.32
CA TYR A 147 29.03 -19.89 -10.13
C TYR A 147 28.74 -18.82 -9.07
N ILE A 148 29.73 -17.99 -8.75
CA ILE A 148 29.60 -16.89 -7.77
C ILE A 148 28.50 -15.91 -8.18
N ILE A 149 28.43 -15.52 -9.47
CA ILE A 149 27.39 -14.62 -9.98
C ILE A 149 26.01 -15.25 -9.87
N GLY A 150 25.88 -16.54 -10.17
CA GLY A 150 24.63 -17.28 -9.95
C GLY A 150 24.19 -17.23 -8.48
N GLN A 151 25.12 -17.35 -7.54
CA GLN A 151 24.83 -17.26 -6.09
C GLN A 151 24.49 -15.83 -5.65
N LEU A 152 24.97 -14.79 -6.33
CA LEU A 152 24.70 -13.39 -6.00
C LEU A 152 23.33 -12.90 -6.49
N ASN A 153 22.74 -13.51 -7.50
CA ASN A 153 21.44 -13.10 -8.04
C ASN A 153 20.31 -13.25 -7.00
N GLY A 154 20.27 -14.40 -6.30
CA GLY A 154 19.26 -14.66 -5.27
C GLY A 154 19.21 -13.63 -4.14
N PRO A 155 20.33 -13.32 -3.48
CA PRO A 155 20.41 -12.26 -2.48
C PRO A 155 19.93 -10.88 -2.96
N VAL A 156 20.26 -10.48 -4.19
CA VAL A 156 19.80 -9.20 -4.75
C VAL A 156 18.26 -9.19 -4.92
N GLU A 157 17.68 -10.26 -5.44
CA GLU A 157 16.22 -10.40 -5.57
C GLU A 157 15.52 -10.41 -4.21
N GLN A 158 16.09 -11.08 -3.21
CA GLN A 158 15.54 -11.12 -1.86
C GLN A 158 15.54 -9.75 -1.18
N LEU A 159 16.59 -8.94 -1.39
CA LEU A 159 16.65 -7.57 -0.88
C LEU A 159 15.53 -6.71 -1.49
N ILE A 160 15.28 -6.86 -2.78
CA ILE A 160 14.20 -6.13 -3.46
C ILE A 160 12.83 -6.57 -2.93
N GLY A 161 12.62 -7.88 -2.79
CA GLY A 161 11.41 -8.43 -2.18
C GLY A 161 11.19 -7.90 -0.75
N PHE A 162 12.26 -7.79 0.04
CA PHE A 162 12.21 -7.21 1.37
C PHE A 162 11.80 -5.72 1.35
N VAL A 163 12.35 -4.92 0.45
CA VAL A 163 11.96 -3.51 0.30
C VAL A 163 10.48 -3.37 -0.06
N GLN A 164 9.97 -4.23 -0.94
CA GLN A 164 8.55 -4.24 -1.30
C GLN A 164 7.67 -4.63 -0.10
N GLN A 165 8.01 -5.67 0.63
CA GLN A 165 7.29 -6.09 1.84
C GLN A 165 7.32 -5.03 2.94
N ALA A 166 8.45 -4.34 3.12
CA ALA A 166 8.57 -3.23 4.05
C ALA A 166 7.67 -2.04 3.66
N GLN A 167 7.54 -1.77 2.35
CA GLN A 167 6.61 -0.75 1.86
C GLN A 167 5.16 -1.14 2.12
N ASP A 168 4.78 -2.38 1.85
CA ASP A 168 3.42 -2.88 2.08
C ASP A 168 3.08 -2.84 3.59
N ALA A 169 4.03 -3.23 4.45
CA ALA A 169 3.89 -3.13 5.90
C ALA A 169 3.74 -1.67 6.38
N LYS A 170 4.51 -0.74 5.79
CA LYS A 170 4.40 0.68 6.09
C LYS A 170 3.01 1.24 5.74
N ILE A 171 2.48 0.90 4.55
CA ILE A 171 1.13 1.31 4.13
C ILE A 171 0.07 0.76 5.09
N SER A 172 0.20 -0.49 5.50
CA SER A 172 -0.71 -1.11 6.48
C SER A 172 -0.64 -0.43 7.84
N LEU A 173 0.56 -0.07 8.29
CA LEU A 173 0.78 0.65 9.55
C LEU A 173 0.20 2.07 9.50
N GLU A 174 0.41 2.80 8.40
CA GLU A 174 -0.19 4.13 8.18
C GLU A 174 -1.71 4.10 8.35
N ARG A 175 -2.36 3.07 7.80
CA ARG A 175 -3.83 2.90 7.91
C ARG A 175 -4.30 2.54 9.31
N ILE A 176 -3.58 1.69 10.03
CA ILE A 176 -3.90 1.40 11.44
C ILE A 176 -3.73 2.67 12.27
N ASN A 177 -2.71 3.47 11.97
CA ASN A 177 -2.43 4.71 12.68
C ASN A 177 -3.50 5.79 12.43
N GLU A 178 -4.20 5.79 11.29
CA GLU A 178 -5.33 6.69 11.05
C GLU A 178 -6.40 6.57 12.15
N ILE A 179 -6.65 5.34 12.64
CA ILE A 179 -7.60 5.09 13.73
C ILE A 179 -7.04 5.60 15.08
N HIS A 180 -5.76 5.41 15.32
CA HIS A 180 -5.11 5.86 16.56
C HIS A 180 -4.91 7.37 16.65
N GLN A 181 -4.96 8.09 15.52
CA GLN A 181 -4.88 9.54 15.48
C GLN A 181 -6.22 10.25 15.70
N VAL A 182 -7.32 9.49 15.72
CA VAL A 182 -8.62 10.06 16.08
C VAL A 182 -8.60 10.40 17.56
N GLU A 183 -8.88 11.66 17.87
CA GLU A 183 -8.99 12.13 19.26
C GLU A 183 -10.08 11.35 19.99
N ASN A 184 -9.83 11.03 21.25
CA ASN A 184 -10.84 10.40 22.09
C ASN A 184 -12.01 11.35 22.29
N GLU A 185 -13.22 10.83 22.26
CA GLU A 185 -14.44 11.61 22.51
C GLU A 185 -14.41 12.25 23.91
N GLU A 186 -13.87 11.51 24.88
CA GLU A 186 -13.62 12.02 26.23
C GLU A 186 -12.12 12.18 26.47
N ASP A 187 -11.71 13.40 26.74
CA ASP A 187 -10.34 13.71 27.17
C ASP A 187 -10.21 13.38 28.68
N ALA A 188 -9.31 12.43 29.00
CA ALA A 188 -9.07 12.01 30.39
C ALA A 188 -8.57 13.15 31.30
N GLU A 189 -8.04 14.23 30.74
CA GLU A 189 -7.53 15.39 31.48
C GLU A 189 -8.59 16.48 31.70
N LYS A 190 -9.76 16.40 31.05
CA LYS A 190 -10.87 17.33 31.24
C LYS A 190 -11.78 16.91 32.38
N GLU A 191 -12.08 17.85 33.30
CA GLU A 191 -13.13 17.66 34.28
C GLU A 191 -14.50 17.80 33.60
N TYR A 192 -15.23 16.69 33.52
CA TYR A 192 -16.60 16.68 33.04
C TYR A 192 -17.59 16.88 34.17
N ILE A 193 -18.66 17.60 33.89
CA ILE A 193 -19.76 17.80 34.85
C ILE A 193 -20.46 16.45 35.10
N ARG A 194 -20.23 15.85 36.27
CA ARG A 194 -20.81 14.55 36.64
C ARG A 194 -22.19 14.66 37.27
N LYS A 195 -22.63 15.84 37.67
CA LYS A 195 -23.95 16.08 38.27
C LYS A 195 -24.66 17.14 37.44
N LEU A 196 -25.90 16.85 37.07
CA LEU A 196 -26.72 17.82 36.38
C LEU A 196 -26.99 19.04 37.28
N PRO A 197 -26.96 20.26 36.75
CA PRO A 197 -27.32 21.45 37.48
C PRO A 197 -28.81 21.43 37.87
N VAL A 198 -29.19 22.21 38.87
CA VAL A 198 -30.60 22.30 39.34
C VAL A 198 -31.55 22.74 38.20
N ASN A 199 -31.08 23.61 37.34
CA ASN A 199 -31.78 23.99 36.11
C ASN A 199 -31.26 23.14 34.94
N THR A 200 -32.07 22.24 34.44
CA THR A 200 -31.78 21.34 33.32
C THR A 200 -32.28 21.84 31.96
N SER A 201 -32.59 23.15 31.84
CA SER A 201 -32.89 23.73 30.51
C SER A 201 -31.63 23.68 29.63
N ILE A 202 -31.81 23.31 28.37
CA ILE A 202 -30.72 23.27 27.38
C ILE A 202 -30.85 24.48 26.48
N GLN A 203 -29.77 25.26 26.35
CA GLN A 203 -29.70 26.40 25.47
C GLN A 203 -28.62 26.17 24.43
N ILE A 204 -28.99 26.15 23.17
CA ILE A 204 -28.10 26.05 22.03
C ILE A 204 -28.01 27.44 21.40
N GLN A 205 -26.76 27.92 21.22
CA GLN A 205 -26.49 29.24 20.64
C GLN A 205 -25.48 29.10 19.51
N ASN A 206 -25.84 29.56 18.32
CA ASN A 206 -24.97 29.61 17.13
C ASN A 206 -24.32 28.26 16.82
N LEU A 207 -25.03 27.14 16.99
CA LEU A 207 -24.50 25.80 16.71
C LEU A 207 -24.40 25.61 15.20
N SER A 208 -23.18 25.40 14.72
CA SER A 208 -22.91 24.94 13.37
C SER A 208 -22.11 23.63 13.43
N PHE A 209 -22.46 22.68 12.59
CA PHE A 209 -21.80 21.38 12.56
C PHE A 209 -21.59 20.88 11.13
N THR A 210 -20.37 20.44 10.86
CA THR A 210 -19.95 19.80 9.60
C THR A 210 -19.24 18.50 9.93
N TYR A 211 -19.60 17.41 9.25
CA TYR A 211 -18.85 16.16 9.38
C TYR A 211 -17.43 16.33 8.85
N THR A 212 -16.47 15.70 9.50
CA THR A 212 -15.08 15.71 9.07
C THR A 212 -14.93 15.01 7.70
N GLY A 213 -14.35 15.71 6.73
CA GLY A 213 -14.10 15.21 5.37
C GLY A 213 -13.98 16.35 4.37
N ALA A 214 -13.11 16.21 3.37
CA ALA A 214 -12.93 17.24 2.35
C ALA A 214 -14.20 17.36 1.47
N GLY A 215 -14.75 18.57 1.37
CA GLY A 215 -15.89 18.88 0.52
C GLY A 215 -17.27 18.62 1.16
N ASN A 216 -17.35 18.38 2.46
CA ASN A 216 -18.62 18.24 3.15
C ASN A 216 -19.25 19.62 3.39
N GLU A 217 -20.53 19.74 3.05
CA GLU A 217 -21.34 20.92 3.37
C GLU A 217 -21.76 20.90 4.84
N PRO A 218 -21.97 22.08 5.48
CA PRO A 218 -22.49 22.15 6.84
C PRO A 218 -23.86 21.46 6.93
N VAL A 219 -24.02 20.58 7.91
CA VAL A 219 -25.30 19.88 8.16
C VAL A 219 -26.21 20.73 9.05
N LEU A 220 -25.60 21.48 9.96
CA LEU A 220 -26.29 22.45 10.83
C LEU A 220 -25.57 23.80 10.67
N GLU A 221 -26.35 24.87 10.50
CA GLU A 221 -25.84 26.23 10.39
C GLU A 221 -26.59 27.16 11.33
N ASN A 222 -25.87 27.81 12.22
CA ASN A 222 -26.33 28.86 13.09
C ASN A 222 -27.65 28.53 13.83
N ILE A 223 -27.74 27.31 14.37
CA ILE A 223 -28.93 26.87 15.12
C ILE A 223 -28.97 27.52 16.47
N ASN A 224 -30.08 28.16 16.76
CA ASN A 224 -30.41 28.78 18.05
C ASN A 224 -31.69 28.14 18.58
N LEU A 225 -31.62 27.45 19.72
CA LEU A 225 -32.73 26.69 20.27
C LEU A 225 -32.67 26.70 21.81
N GLN A 226 -33.82 26.84 22.43
CA GLN A 226 -33.97 26.69 23.87
C GLN A 226 -34.97 25.56 24.17
N ILE A 227 -34.48 24.59 24.92
CA ILE A 227 -35.28 23.45 25.41
C ILE A 227 -35.58 23.68 26.90
N PRO A 228 -36.77 24.08 27.29
CA PRO A 228 -37.09 24.40 28.69
C PRO A 228 -37.23 23.13 29.53
N GLN A 229 -36.82 23.24 30.77
CA GLN A 229 -36.94 22.17 31.77
C GLN A 229 -38.42 21.79 31.97
N GLY A 230 -38.69 20.48 32.08
CA GLY A 230 -40.01 19.95 32.42
C GLY A 230 -41.06 20.09 31.31
N LYS A 231 -40.66 20.44 30.08
CA LYS A 231 -41.53 20.51 28.91
C LYS A 231 -41.08 19.51 27.84
N VAL A 232 -42.02 19.15 26.98
CA VAL A 232 -41.75 18.33 25.80
C VAL A 232 -41.47 19.24 24.63
N THR A 233 -40.30 19.05 24.00
CA THR A 233 -39.90 19.76 22.78
C THR A 233 -39.80 18.74 21.64
N ALA A 234 -40.51 18.95 20.55
CA ALA A 234 -40.47 18.11 19.37
C ALA A 234 -39.53 18.71 18.30
N LEU A 235 -38.56 17.95 17.85
CA LEU A 235 -37.72 18.27 16.70
C LEU A 235 -38.34 17.61 15.47
N VAL A 236 -38.81 18.44 14.52
CA VAL A 236 -39.49 17.97 13.31
C VAL A 236 -38.66 18.33 12.08
N GLY A 237 -38.55 17.41 11.16
CA GLY A 237 -37.80 17.61 9.91
C GLY A 237 -37.79 16.38 9.03
N VAL A 238 -37.33 16.52 7.81
CA VAL A 238 -37.19 15.44 6.83
C VAL A 238 -36.15 14.41 7.37
N SER A 239 -36.28 13.13 6.97
CA SER A 239 -35.31 12.12 7.33
C SER A 239 -33.92 12.50 6.75
N GLY A 240 -32.89 12.45 7.59
CA GLY A 240 -31.54 12.86 7.19
C GLY A 240 -31.23 14.36 7.34
N SER A 241 -32.14 15.18 7.90
CA SER A 241 -31.90 16.62 8.12
C SER A 241 -31.04 16.99 9.34
N GLY A 242 -30.38 16.03 9.98
CA GLY A 242 -29.49 16.28 11.12
C GLY A 242 -30.20 16.49 12.47
N LYS A 243 -31.47 16.12 12.60
CA LYS A 243 -32.24 16.21 13.86
C LYS A 243 -31.91 15.14 14.87
#